data_263a94a37a018c42c0167702cc5c3ccd
#
_entry.id   263a94a37a018c42c0167702cc5c3ccd
#
_cell.length_a   1.000
_cell.length_b   1.000
_cell.length_c   1.000
_cell.angle_alpha   90.00
_cell.angle_beta   90.00
_cell.angle_gamma   90.00
#
_symmetry.space_group_name_H-M   'P 1'
#
loop_
_entity.id
_entity.type
_entity.pdbx_description
1 polymer ?
#
loop_
_entity_poly.entity_id
_entity_poly.type
_entity_poly.pdbx_seq_one_letter_code
_entity_poly.pdbx_strand_id
1 'polypeptide(L)'
;MEERKCDLPASATVVDIGSGQGHLSRYLSLKYGLNVVSLEADSTHLEKASKFDRETRNYLRKKDPTVQPFLTSSCNESMKILGPKTCAMRISSGLIGADMNHMLQRLLEADGNRCEPSPDIVLTGLHACGNLSTAILRLFTELESAKAVISVGCCYMKSVLDSNHNECANRRCPFPSQVLWSPQSEQLKAHGVQLSYSQLEAACHCIPAYLERLEQTIKTGDTSHLRVQGYRAVVELLLEKRRSIRTNQSDPVPAVRAVRCAVKNANSMDFDTYSSILLNRMRTVQQSDGATDQGLFDPFRPDELEAALPKISLDEAWYPIVRYHVLRLMLTPAVETLVLLDRLLWLREKGYVCCLVRLFDYVVSPRNIAVVATQPSLVY
;
A
#
# COMPACT_ATOMS: atom_id res chain seq x y z
N MET A 1 13.03 13.66 -24.55
CA MET A 1 12.53 14.18 -23.24
C MET A 1 13.72 14.84 -22.59
N GLU A 2 13.73 16.17 -22.56
CA GLU A 2 14.77 16.92 -21.84
C GLU A 2 14.66 16.58 -20.35
N GLU A 3 15.78 16.16 -19.77
CA GLU A 3 15.90 15.98 -18.31
C GLU A 3 15.81 17.36 -17.69
N ARG A 4 14.64 17.67 -17.16
CA ARG A 4 14.49 18.87 -16.31
C ARG A 4 15.21 18.62 -14.99
N LYS A 5 16.35 19.25 -14.81
CA LYS A 5 17.06 19.25 -13.52
C LYS A 5 16.29 20.15 -12.55
N CYS A 6 16.03 19.63 -11.37
CA CYS A 6 15.55 20.41 -10.25
C CYS A 6 16.72 20.58 -9.29
N ASP A 7 17.24 21.80 -9.16
CA ASP A 7 18.36 22.10 -8.26
C ASP A 7 17.81 22.34 -6.85
N LEU A 8 17.62 21.24 -6.10
CA LEU A 8 17.31 21.32 -4.68
C LEU A 8 18.59 21.72 -3.91
N PRO A 9 18.48 22.61 -2.90
CA PRO A 9 19.61 22.95 -2.04
C PRO A 9 20.19 21.69 -1.37
N ALA A 10 21.50 21.61 -1.25
CA ALA A 10 22.18 20.51 -0.55
C ALA A 10 21.78 20.41 0.93
N SER A 11 21.21 21.48 1.50
CA SER A 11 20.67 21.55 2.86
C SER A 11 19.22 21.05 3.00
N ALA A 12 18.57 20.65 1.91
CA ALA A 12 17.17 20.19 1.95
C ALA A 12 17.01 18.96 2.85
N THR A 13 15.91 18.93 3.61
CA THR A 13 15.55 17.80 4.46
C THR A 13 14.53 16.92 3.75
N VAL A 14 14.81 15.62 3.65
CA VAL A 14 13.87 14.63 3.14
C VAL A 14 12.97 14.15 4.28
N VAL A 15 11.66 14.22 4.10
CA VAL A 15 10.66 13.71 5.05
C VAL A 15 10.00 12.47 4.43
N ASP A 16 10.35 11.29 4.95
CA ASP A 16 9.85 9.99 4.50
C ASP A 16 8.60 9.62 5.30
N ILE A 17 7.43 9.70 4.66
CA ILE A 17 6.12 9.54 5.27
C ILE A 17 5.62 8.10 5.06
N GLY A 18 5.28 7.43 6.16
CA GLY A 18 4.93 6.01 6.15
C GLY A 18 6.18 5.16 5.92
N SER A 19 7.27 5.51 6.57
CA SER A 19 8.60 4.92 6.39
C SER A 19 8.71 3.45 6.75
N GLY A 20 7.72 2.88 7.45
CA GLY A 20 7.73 1.49 7.90
C GLY A 20 8.96 1.18 8.75
N GLN A 21 9.75 0.21 8.33
CA GLN A 21 10.99 -0.18 9.00
C GLN A 21 12.22 0.68 8.60
N GLY A 22 11.99 1.84 7.96
CA GLY A 22 13.01 2.83 7.66
C GLY A 22 14.01 2.44 6.57
N HIS A 23 13.66 1.54 5.64
CA HIS A 23 14.61 1.09 4.61
C HIS A 23 15.03 2.22 3.68
N LEU A 24 14.08 3.01 3.16
CA LEU A 24 14.36 4.16 2.30
C LEU A 24 15.10 5.24 3.08
N SER A 25 14.58 5.62 4.24
CA SER A 25 15.18 6.66 5.10
C SER A 25 16.63 6.35 5.45
N ARG A 26 16.92 5.09 5.82
CA ARG A 26 18.27 4.62 6.11
C ARG A 26 19.18 4.67 4.89
N TYR A 27 18.68 4.24 3.75
CA TYR A 27 19.43 4.26 2.50
C TYR A 27 19.80 5.68 2.09
N LEU A 28 18.85 6.60 2.11
CA LEU A 28 19.06 8.01 1.78
C LEU A 28 20.04 8.69 2.75
N SER A 29 19.89 8.44 4.05
CA SER A 29 20.74 9.06 5.06
C SER A 29 22.15 8.46 5.07
N LEU A 30 22.30 7.13 5.12
CA LEU A 30 23.62 6.52 5.28
C LEU A 30 24.44 6.43 3.99
N LYS A 31 23.78 6.31 2.83
CA LYS A 31 24.48 6.21 1.54
C LYS A 31 24.74 7.58 0.90
N TYR A 32 23.76 8.48 0.98
CA TYR A 32 23.85 9.78 0.30
C TYR A 32 24.11 10.95 1.26
N GLY A 33 24.17 10.70 2.58
CA GLY A 33 24.41 11.75 3.57
C GLY A 33 23.29 12.79 3.69
N LEU A 34 22.08 12.46 3.22
CA LEU A 34 20.95 13.38 3.27
C LEU A 34 20.39 13.50 4.68
N ASN A 35 19.92 14.69 5.03
CA ASN A 35 19.11 14.89 6.23
C ASN A 35 17.76 14.22 6.01
N VAL A 36 17.42 13.21 6.83
CA VAL A 36 16.19 12.47 6.68
C VAL A 36 15.41 12.44 7.98
N VAL A 37 14.14 12.85 7.91
CA VAL A 37 13.13 12.65 8.96
C VAL A 37 12.19 11.54 8.52
N SER A 38 12.05 10.52 9.34
CA SER A 38 11.27 9.31 9.10
C SER A 38 10.01 9.34 9.96
N LEU A 39 8.84 9.35 9.33
CA LEU A 39 7.54 9.40 10.01
C LEU A 39 6.80 8.07 9.84
N GLU A 40 6.44 7.42 10.95
CA GLU A 40 5.73 6.15 10.94
C GLU A 40 4.66 6.13 12.05
N ALA A 41 3.48 5.59 11.74
CA ALA A 41 2.36 5.52 12.69
C ALA A 41 2.43 4.32 13.63
N ASP A 42 3.10 3.23 13.21
CA ASP A 42 3.17 1.98 13.98
C ASP A 42 4.47 1.94 14.81
N SER A 43 4.31 1.95 16.13
CA SER A 43 5.44 1.90 17.07
C SER A 43 6.30 0.65 16.92
N THR A 44 5.71 -0.48 16.52
CA THR A 44 6.45 -1.74 16.30
C THR A 44 7.40 -1.63 15.09
N HIS A 45 7.04 -0.86 14.09
CA HIS A 45 7.91 -0.55 12.95
C HIS A 45 9.06 0.36 13.37
N LEU A 46 8.81 1.35 14.24
CA LEU A 46 9.83 2.26 14.75
C LEU A 46 10.91 1.53 15.57
N GLU A 47 10.51 0.59 16.42
CA GLU A 47 11.45 -0.23 17.18
C GLU A 47 12.36 -1.05 16.23
N LYS A 48 11.78 -1.67 15.20
CA LYS A 48 12.53 -2.40 14.18
C LYS A 48 13.44 -1.49 13.37
N ALA A 49 12.97 -0.29 12.97
CA ALA A 49 13.77 0.70 12.26
C ALA A 49 15.00 1.09 13.09
N SER A 50 14.83 1.42 14.37
CA SER A 50 15.92 1.77 15.30
C SER A 50 16.92 0.62 15.47
N LYS A 51 16.44 -0.62 15.53
CA LYS A 51 17.29 -1.81 15.58
C LYS A 51 18.13 -1.92 14.30
N PHE A 52 17.50 -1.85 13.13
CA PHE A 52 18.20 -1.97 11.85
C PHE A 52 19.16 -0.81 11.60
N ASP A 53 18.86 0.40 12.05
CA ASP A 53 19.78 1.53 11.98
C ASP A 53 21.05 1.31 12.78
N ARG A 54 20.91 0.76 13.98
CA ARG A 54 22.06 0.40 14.83
C ARG A 54 22.89 -0.74 14.21
N GLU A 55 22.23 -1.78 13.72
CA GLU A 55 22.90 -2.93 13.08
C GLU A 55 23.66 -2.49 11.82
N THR A 56 23.03 -1.66 10.98
CA THR A 56 23.64 -1.15 9.75
C THR A 56 24.85 -0.27 10.07
N ARG A 57 24.75 0.64 11.04
CA ARG A 57 25.87 1.48 11.48
C ARG A 57 27.02 0.63 12.00
N ASN A 58 26.75 -0.38 12.80
CA ASN A 58 27.77 -1.30 13.32
C ASN A 58 28.43 -2.12 12.20
N TYR A 59 27.67 -2.55 11.22
CA TYR A 59 28.20 -3.26 10.04
C TYR A 59 29.11 -2.37 9.21
N LEU A 60 28.70 -1.15 8.91
CA LEU A 60 29.49 -0.18 8.14
C LEU A 60 30.82 0.14 8.86
N ARG A 61 30.79 0.36 10.17
CA ARG A 61 32.01 0.63 10.98
C ARG A 61 33.00 -0.52 10.95
N LYS A 62 32.53 -1.79 10.87
CA LYS A 62 33.40 -2.98 10.85
C LYS A 62 33.99 -3.25 9.47
N LYS A 63 33.24 -2.96 8.39
CA LYS A 63 33.61 -3.39 7.03
C LYS A 63 34.60 -2.45 6.38
N ASP A 64 34.53 -1.18 6.66
CA ASP A 64 35.45 -0.18 6.13
C ASP A 64 35.56 1.04 7.07
N PRO A 65 36.62 1.10 7.89
CA PRO A 65 36.89 2.30 8.70
C PRO A 65 37.16 3.55 7.86
N THR A 66 37.43 3.41 6.55
CA THR A 66 37.71 4.50 5.61
C THR A 66 36.48 4.91 4.81
N VAL A 67 35.43 4.09 4.76
CA VAL A 67 34.11 4.48 4.25
C VAL A 67 33.48 5.42 5.28
N GLN A 68 33.96 6.63 5.25
CA GLN A 68 33.30 7.74 5.88
C GLN A 68 31.98 7.92 5.15
N PRO A 69 30.81 7.80 5.82
CA PRO A 69 29.58 8.28 5.22
C PRO A 69 29.83 9.74 4.82
N PHE A 70 29.45 10.08 3.62
CA PHE A 70 29.72 11.38 2.99
C PHE A 70 29.52 12.50 3.99
N LEU A 71 30.61 13.13 4.36
CA LEU A 71 30.62 14.27 5.25
C LEU A 71 30.60 15.51 4.41
N THR A 72 29.62 16.33 4.62
CA THR A 72 29.66 17.71 4.18
C THR A 72 30.87 18.37 4.86
N SER A 73 31.81 18.75 4.01
CA SER A 73 33.01 19.49 4.42
C SER A 73 32.60 20.85 4.98
N SER A 74 32.64 21.00 6.27
CA SER A 74 33.14 22.16 7.03
C SER A 74 32.83 22.01 8.52
N CYS A 75 33.87 22.06 9.29
CA CYS A 75 33.98 22.17 10.74
C CYS A 75 34.45 20.93 11.48
N ASN A 76 35.56 21.11 12.16
CA ASN A 76 36.28 20.21 13.05
C ASN A 76 35.41 19.74 14.25
N GLU A 77 34.58 18.73 14.08
CA GLU A 77 34.03 17.98 15.20
C GLU A 77 33.85 16.51 14.82
N SER A 78 34.13 15.62 15.76
CA SER A 78 34.14 14.16 15.62
C SER A 78 32.91 13.64 14.86
N MET A 79 33.18 12.99 13.72
CA MET A 79 32.24 12.48 12.75
C MET A 79 31.16 11.57 13.38
N LYS A 80 29.98 12.08 13.66
CA LYS A 80 28.80 11.28 13.97
C LYS A 80 28.18 10.79 12.67
N ILE A 81 28.14 9.47 12.49
CA ILE A 81 27.30 8.85 11.45
C ILE A 81 25.84 9.13 11.84
N LEU A 82 25.25 10.16 11.25
CA LEU A 82 23.86 10.52 11.48
C LEU A 82 22.99 9.56 10.67
N GLY A 83 22.20 8.73 11.33
CA GLY A 83 21.11 8.01 10.70
C GLY A 83 19.84 8.88 10.60
N PRO A 84 18.76 8.37 10.01
CA PRO A 84 17.52 9.13 9.93
C PRO A 84 16.97 9.45 11.32
N LYS A 85 16.37 10.62 11.49
CA LYS A 85 15.58 10.96 12.68
C LYS A 85 14.21 10.31 12.56
N THR A 86 13.81 9.53 13.54
CA THR A 86 12.56 8.77 13.48
C THR A 86 11.53 9.32 14.45
N CYS A 87 10.30 9.54 14.00
CA CYS A 87 9.20 10.07 14.79
C CYS A 87 7.93 9.24 14.63
N ALA A 88 7.26 8.95 15.75
CA ALA A 88 5.95 8.33 15.77
C ALA A 88 4.88 9.33 15.36
N MET A 89 4.31 9.18 14.16
CA MET A 89 3.26 10.09 13.69
C MET A 89 2.34 9.43 12.68
N ARG A 90 1.05 9.62 12.87
CA ARG A 90 0.03 9.24 11.88
C ARG A 90 -0.34 10.46 11.05
N ILE A 91 -0.11 10.38 9.75
CA ILE A 91 -0.60 11.37 8.79
C ILE A 91 -2.04 11.01 8.43
N SER A 92 -2.97 11.91 8.72
CA SER A 92 -4.40 11.78 8.40
C SER A 92 -4.86 12.92 7.50
N SER A 93 -6.03 12.77 6.91
CA SER A 93 -6.65 13.81 6.07
C SER A 93 -6.99 15.11 6.81
N GLY A 94 -7.04 15.06 8.16
CA GLY A 94 -7.31 16.22 9.01
C GLY A 94 -6.05 16.93 9.54
N LEU A 95 -4.85 16.40 9.23
CA LEU A 95 -3.61 17.06 9.62
C LEU A 95 -3.38 18.28 8.74
N ILE A 96 -3.22 19.44 9.37
CA ILE A 96 -2.96 20.70 8.66
C ILE A 96 -1.45 20.95 8.51
N GLY A 97 -1.09 21.64 7.41
CA GLY A 97 0.31 21.96 7.12
C GLY A 97 1.00 22.72 8.24
N ALA A 98 0.29 23.59 8.96
CA ALA A 98 0.83 24.32 10.12
C ALA A 98 1.29 23.39 11.26
N ASP A 99 0.51 22.37 11.59
CA ASP A 99 0.86 21.38 12.64
C ASP A 99 2.10 20.58 12.25
N MET A 100 2.17 20.21 10.98
CA MET A 100 3.33 19.51 10.43
C MET A 100 4.57 20.39 10.47
N ASN A 101 4.46 21.65 10.05
CA ASN A 101 5.58 22.58 10.05
C ASN A 101 6.14 22.77 11.45
N HIS A 102 5.27 23.01 12.44
CA HIS A 102 5.67 23.14 13.84
C HIS A 102 6.37 21.90 14.38
N MET A 103 5.84 20.71 14.03
CA MET A 103 6.47 19.45 14.45
C MET A 103 7.84 19.26 13.81
N LEU A 104 7.98 19.51 12.50
CA LEU A 104 9.24 19.37 11.78
C LEU A 104 10.28 20.35 12.32
N GLN A 105 9.92 21.59 12.60
CA GLN A 105 10.79 22.57 13.26
C GLN A 105 11.32 22.02 14.59
N ARG A 106 10.46 21.55 15.47
CA ARG A 106 10.87 20.97 16.77
C ARG A 106 11.82 19.78 16.61
N LEU A 107 11.58 18.89 15.63
CA LEU A 107 12.45 17.73 15.37
C LEU A 107 13.83 18.16 14.83
N LEU A 108 13.89 19.24 14.06
CA LEU A 108 15.13 19.74 13.49
C LEU A 108 15.93 20.59 14.49
N GLU A 109 15.26 21.34 15.37
CA GLU A 109 15.86 22.15 16.43
C GLU A 109 16.41 21.33 17.62
N ALA A 110 15.91 20.08 17.81
CA ALA A 110 16.34 19.22 18.91
C ALA A 110 17.86 18.92 18.93
N ASP A 111 18.59 19.20 17.86
CA ASP A 111 20.05 19.06 17.76
C ASP A 111 20.83 20.34 18.13
N GLY A 112 20.15 21.35 18.67
CA GLY A 112 20.80 22.58 19.14
C GLY A 112 21.16 23.62 18.07
N ASN A 113 20.87 23.35 16.79
CA ASN A 113 21.01 24.29 15.71
C ASN A 113 19.65 24.94 15.39
N ARG A 114 19.46 26.19 15.81
CA ARG A 114 18.40 27.02 15.24
C ARG A 114 18.71 27.25 13.77
N CYS A 115 18.07 26.53 12.86
CA CYS A 115 18.10 26.84 11.44
C CYS A 115 17.05 27.92 11.16
N GLU A 116 17.47 29.16 11.11
CA GLU A 116 16.72 30.24 10.47
C GLU A 116 17.38 30.55 9.11
N PRO A 117 16.72 30.47 7.99
CA PRO A 117 15.31 30.09 7.78
C PRO A 117 15.06 28.57 7.85
N SER A 118 13.79 28.18 8.01
CA SER A 118 13.37 26.78 8.00
C SER A 118 13.92 26.07 6.75
N PRO A 119 14.51 24.87 6.87
CA PRO A 119 15.11 24.18 5.74
C PRO A 119 14.05 23.82 4.69
N ASP A 120 14.46 23.85 3.43
CA ASP A 120 13.65 23.35 2.33
C ASP A 120 13.37 21.86 2.54
N ILE A 121 12.13 21.43 2.28
CA ILE A 121 11.65 20.06 2.54
C ILE A 121 11.32 19.37 1.23
N VAL A 122 11.73 18.11 1.13
CA VAL A 122 11.29 17.17 0.11
C VAL A 122 10.43 16.10 0.78
N LEU A 123 9.15 16.05 0.48
CA LEU A 123 8.27 15.00 0.96
C LEU A 123 8.42 13.74 0.11
N THR A 124 8.56 12.58 0.74
CA THR A 124 8.55 11.29 0.03
C THR A 124 7.66 10.27 0.71
N GLY A 125 7.12 9.34 -0.09
CA GLY A 125 6.39 8.18 0.40
C GLY A 125 6.47 7.05 -0.61
N LEU A 126 7.26 6.01 -0.29
CA LEU A 126 7.50 4.89 -1.20
C LEU A 126 6.33 3.89 -1.20
N HIS A 127 5.66 3.71 -0.06
CA HIS A 127 4.52 2.81 0.10
C HIS A 127 3.30 3.56 0.65
N ALA A 128 2.94 4.66 0.00
CA ALA A 128 1.83 5.49 0.40
C ALA A 128 0.48 4.78 0.13
N CYS A 129 0.08 3.91 1.05
CA CYS A 129 -1.12 3.08 0.94
C CYS A 129 -2.41 3.91 1.08
N GLY A 130 -3.36 3.66 0.19
CA GLY A 130 -4.70 4.27 0.25
C GLY A 130 -4.65 5.80 0.28
N ASN A 131 -5.33 6.38 1.24
CA ASN A 131 -5.43 7.84 1.39
C ASN A 131 -4.12 8.51 1.82
N LEU A 132 -3.12 7.76 2.30
CA LEU A 132 -1.82 8.35 2.67
C LEU A 132 -1.16 9.04 1.47
N SER A 133 -1.27 8.45 0.28
CA SER A 133 -0.73 9.05 -0.94
C SER A 133 -1.35 10.41 -1.25
N THR A 134 -2.67 10.54 -1.11
CA THR A 134 -3.37 11.82 -1.32
C THR A 134 -3.12 12.80 -0.18
N ALA A 135 -2.95 12.32 1.05
CA ALA A 135 -2.60 13.14 2.19
C ALA A 135 -1.18 13.75 2.04
N ILE A 136 -0.22 12.98 1.53
CA ILE A 136 1.13 13.48 1.23
C ILE A 136 1.08 14.61 0.18
N LEU A 137 0.32 14.43 -0.90
CA LEU A 137 0.18 15.46 -1.94
C LEU A 137 -0.51 16.71 -1.41
N ARG A 138 -1.54 16.56 -0.56
CA ARG A 138 -2.20 17.69 0.09
C ARG A 138 -1.23 18.43 1.01
N LEU A 139 -0.52 17.70 1.84
CA LEU A 139 0.48 18.27 2.73
C LEU A 139 1.54 19.06 1.97
N PHE A 140 1.99 18.57 0.80
CA PHE A 140 2.89 19.31 -0.09
C PHE A 140 2.31 20.65 -0.52
N THR A 141 1.00 20.72 -0.79
CA THR A 141 0.35 22.00 -1.20
C THR A 141 0.08 22.97 -0.06
N GLU A 142 0.15 22.50 1.19
CA GLU A 142 -0.10 23.31 2.41
C GLU A 142 1.19 23.79 3.09
N LEU A 143 2.32 23.12 2.85
CA LEU A 143 3.62 23.46 3.44
C LEU A 143 4.43 24.37 2.51
N GLU A 144 4.64 25.62 2.90
CA GLU A 144 5.48 26.56 2.13
C GLU A 144 6.95 26.10 2.03
N SER A 145 7.45 25.44 3.07
CA SER A 145 8.79 24.85 3.11
C SER A 145 8.94 23.62 2.21
N ALA A 146 7.84 22.98 1.79
CA ALA A 146 7.90 21.81 0.91
C ALA A 146 8.14 22.25 -0.54
N LYS A 147 9.34 21.99 -1.03
CA LYS A 147 9.78 22.36 -2.39
C LYS A 147 9.49 21.29 -3.43
N ALA A 148 9.48 20.03 -3.01
CA ALA A 148 9.18 18.90 -3.89
C ALA A 148 8.46 17.78 -3.15
N VAL A 149 7.74 16.96 -3.91
CA VAL A 149 7.12 15.72 -3.43
C VAL A 149 7.37 14.58 -4.41
N ILE A 150 7.66 13.39 -3.87
CA ILE A 150 7.84 12.14 -4.62
C ILE A 150 6.97 11.09 -3.93
N SER A 151 5.82 10.75 -4.52
CA SER A 151 4.87 9.81 -3.92
C SER A 151 4.60 8.62 -4.83
N VAL A 152 4.86 7.41 -4.32
CA VAL A 152 4.49 6.16 -4.99
C VAL A 152 3.25 5.59 -4.33
N GLY A 153 2.12 5.62 -5.05
CA GLY A 153 0.87 5.03 -4.59
C GLY A 153 0.99 3.51 -4.50
N CYS A 154 0.36 2.92 -3.48
CA CYS A 154 0.40 1.48 -3.28
C CYS A 154 -1.02 0.89 -3.29
N CYS A 155 -1.60 0.53 -2.19
CA CYS A 155 -2.89 -0.16 -2.10
C CYS A 155 -4.05 0.80 -2.40
N TYR A 156 -4.36 1.08 -3.66
CA TYR A 156 -5.40 2.04 -4.07
C TYR A 156 -6.77 1.73 -3.48
N MET A 157 -7.13 0.44 -3.33
CA MET A 157 -8.40 0.03 -2.73
C MET A 157 -8.61 0.49 -1.28
N LYS A 158 -7.52 0.84 -0.57
CA LYS A 158 -7.63 1.40 0.78
C LYS A 158 -8.04 2.88 0.79
N SER A 159 -8.16 3.51 -0.37
CA SER A 159 -8.66 4.89 -0.53
C SER A 159 -10.18 4.98 -0.54
N VAL A 160 -10.88 3.86 -0.48
CA VAL A 160 -12.35 3.85 -0.42
C VAL A 160 -12.75 4.22 1.00
N LEU A 161 -13.43 5.35 1.14
CA LEU A 161 -13.95 5.82 2.42
C LEU A 161 -15.31 5.18 2.71
N ASP A 162 -15.57 4.89 3.98
CA ASP A 162 -16.92 4.61 4.47
C ASP A 162 -17.82 5.83 4.28
N SER A 163 -19.13 5.61 4.09
CA SER A 163 -20.17 6.67 3.97
C SER A 163 -20.18 7.66 5.14
N ASN A 164 -19.57 7.32 6.27
CA ASN A 164 -19.43 8.17 7.46
C ASN A 164 -18.09 8.92 7.51
N HIS A 165 -17.31 9.00 6.42
CA HIS A 165 -15.98 9.61 6.39
C HIS A 165 -14.94 8.98 7.33
N ASN A 166 -15.25 7.87 7.97
CA ASN A 166 -14.28 7.11 8.71
C ASN A 166 -13.44 6.32 7.71
N GLU A 167 -12.13 6.53 7.72
CA GLU A 167 -11.21 5.65 7.00
C GLU A 167 -11.54 4.22 7.42
N CYS A 168 -11.77 3.34 6.44
CA CYS A 168 -11.97 1.91 6.70
C CYS A 168 -10.66 1.29 7.20
N ALA A 169 -10.10 1.90 8.26
CA ALA A 169 -8.86 1.51 8.91
C ALA A 169 -9.04 0.22 9.71
N ASN A 170 -10.27 -0.11 10.08
CA ASN A 170 -10.56 -1.33 10.79
C ASN A 170 -10.84 -2.46 9.79
N ARG A 171 -10.12 -3.56 9.96
CA ARG A 171 -10.10 -4.84 9.23
C ARG A 171 -11.49 -5.50 9.02
N ARG A 172 -12.59 -4.83 9.35
CA ARG A 172 -13.96 -5.33 9.44
C ARG A 172 -14.92 -4.77 8.39
N CYS A 173 -14.44 -3.98 7.41
CA CYS A 173 -15.36 -3.54 6.35
C CYS A 173 -15.89 -4.77 5.60
N PRO A 174 -17.19 -5.11 5.75
CA PRO A 174 -17.86 -5.92 4.75
C PRO A 174 -17.71 -5.18 3.43
N PHE A 175 -17.59 -5.87 2.30
CA PHE A 175 -17.41 -5.22 1.01
C PHE A 175 -18.54 -4.22 0.82
N PRO A 176 -18.26 -2.92 0.87
CA PRO A 176 -19.30 -1.98 0.53
C PRO A 176 -19.37 -1.99 -1.00
N SER A 177 -20.35 -2.68 -1.51
CA SER A 177 -20.80 -2.48 -2.90
C SER A 177 -21.22 -1.03 -3.16
N GLN A 178 -21.27 -0.20 -2.14
CA GLN A 178 -21.76 1.18 -2.14
C GLN A 178 -20.70 2.25 -1.89
N VAL A 179 -19.48 1.90 -1.42
CA VAL A 179 -18.45 2.91 -1.20
C VAL A 179 -17.58 3.00 -2.44
N LEU A 180 -17.60 4.16 -3.06
CA LEU A 180 -16.89 4.45 -4.30
C LEU A 180 -15.75 5.43 -4.01
N TRP A 181 -14.62 5.20 -4.65
CA TRP A 181 -13.55 6.19 -4.71
C TRP A 181 -14.00 7.35 -5.58
N SER A 182 -13.76 8.58 -5.10
CA SER A 182 -14.01 9.80 -5.86
C SER A 182 -12.69 10.49 -6.17
N PRO A 183 -12.55 11.09 -7.37
CA PRO A 183 -11.36 11.80 -7.76
C PRO A 183 -11.14 13.07 -6.93
N GLN A 184 -9.90 13.55 -6.90
CA GLN A 184 -9.53 14.81 -6.26
C GLN A 184 -9.60 15.99 -7.21
N SER A 185 -9.24 15.78 -8.49
CA SER A 185 -9.28 16.82 -9.52
C SER A 185 -10.70 17.23 -9.85
N GLU A 186 -10.92 18.52 -10.02
CA GLU A 186 -12.22 19.06 -10.42
C GLU A 186 -12.61 18.57 -11.82
N GLN A 187 -11.63 18.39 -12.69
CA GLN A 187 -11.87 17.90 -14.04
C GLN A 187 -12.48 16.49 -14.03
N LEU A 188 -11.95 15.53 -13.26
CA LEU A 188 -12.54 14.19 -13.18
C LEU A 188 -13.82 14.13 -12.36
N LYS A 189 -13.99 14.98 -11.36
CA LYS A 189 -15.25 15.14 -10.62
C LYS A 189 -16.38 15.58 -11.56
N ALA A 190 -16.12 16.54 -12.44
CA ALA A 190 -17.08 17.03 -13.41
C ALA A 190 -17.57 15.92 -14.38
N HIS A 191 -16.76 14.89 -14.63
CA HIS A 191 -17.13 13.74 -15.43
C HIS A 191 -17.81 12.62 -14.64
N GLY A 192 -18.07 12.79 -13.34
CA GLY A 192 -18.73 11.81 -12.50
C GLY A 192 -17.96 10.50 -12.34
N VAL A 193 -16.63 10.52 -12.46
CA VAL A 193 -15.77 9.33 -12.37
C VAL A 193 -15.80 8.78 -10.96
N GLN A 194 -16.12 7.49 -10.86
CA GLN A 194 -16.12 6.75 -9.59
C GLN A 194 -15.54 5.35 -9.81
N LEU A 195 -14.76 4.85 -8.86
CA LEU A 195 -14.17 3.53 -8.91
C LEU A 195 -14.56 2.72 -7.68
N SER A 196 -14.96 1.47 -7.92
CA SER A 196 -15.27 0.53 -6.86
C SER A 196 -13.99 -0.04 -6.22
N TYR A 197 -14.14 -0.64 -5.03
CA TYR A 197 -13.06 -1.36 -4.36
C TYR A 197 -12.39 -2.40 -5.28
N SER A 198 -13.17 -3.19 -6.02
CA SER A 198 -12.63 -4.25 -6.88
C SER A 198 -11.88 -3.73 -8.09
N GLN A 199 -12.24 -2.56 -8.63
CA GLN A 199 -11.48 -1.89 -9.69
C GLN A 199 -10.14 -1.38 -9.15
N LEU A 200 -10.14 -0.71 -8.00
CA LEU A 200 -8.92 -0.22 -7.35
C LEU A 200 -8.01 -1.37 -6.89
N GLU A 201 -8.58 -2.48 -6.42
CA GLU A 201 -7.83 -3.67 -6.05
C GLU A 201 -7.16 -4.30 -7.28
N ALA A 202 -7.88 -4.43 -8.39
CA ALA A 202 -7.29 -4.88 -9.64
C ALA A 202 -6.10 -4.01 -10.05
N ALA A 203 -6.19 -2.67 -9.92
CA ALA A 203 -5.10 -1.74 -10.22
C ALA A 203 -3.83 -1.95 -9.39
N CYS A 204 -3.89 -2.76 -8.33
CA CYS A 204 -2.72 -3.11 -7.52
C CYS A 204 -1.95 -4.35 -8.03
N HIS A 205 -2.32 -4.93 -9.16
CA HIS A 205 -1.69 -6.12 -9.71
C HIS A 205 -0.88 -5.81 -10.99
N CYS A 206 0.08 -6.68 -11.29
CA CYS A 206 0.93 -6.58 -12.47
C CYS A 206 0.60 -7.71 -13.45
N ILE A 207 0.10 -7.37 -14.64
CA ILE A 207 -0.25 -8.35 -15.66
C ILE A 207 0.97 -9.17 -16.11
N PRO A 208 2.10 -8.57 -16.52
CA PRO A 208 3.23 -9.34 -17.04
C PRO A 208 3.70 -10.39 -16.04
N ALA A 209 3.85 -10.05 -14.78
CA ALA A 209 4.29 -10.99 -13.74
C ALA A 209 3.25 -12.10 -13.47
N TYR A 210 1.97 -11.84 -13.69
CA TYR A 210 0.94 -12.88 -13.58
C TYR A 210 0.98 -13.82 -14.78
N LEU A 211 1.09 -13.28 -16.01
CA LEU A 211 1.15 -14.08 -17.23
C LEU A 211 2.40 -14.96 -17.28
N GLU A 212 3.54 -14.45 -16.84
CA GLU A 212 4.77 -15.23 -16.76
C GLU A 212 4.61 -16.44 -15.81
N ARG A 213 4.00 -16.24 -14.66
CA ARG A 213 3.69 -17.34 -13.72
C ARG A 213 2.71 -18.34 -14.32
N LEU A 214 1.68 -17.86 -15.04
CA LEU A 214 0.70 -18.71 -15.70
C LEU A 214 1.36 -19.53 -16.83
N GLU A 215 2.23 -18.92 -17.60
CA GLU A 215 3.01 -19.59 -18.66
C GLU A 215 3.91 -20.70 -18.08
N GLN A 216 4.60 -20.43 -16.96
CA GLN A 216 5.39 -21.45 -16.26
C GLN A 216 4.51 -22.61 -15.77
N THR A 217 3.32 -22.30 -15.22
CA THR A 217 2.35 -23.31 -14.82
C THR A 217 1.93 -24.21 -15.99
N ILE A 218 1.68 -23.63 -17.15
CA ILE A 218 1.31 -24.39 -18.36
C ILE A 218 2.48 -25.25 -18.83
N LYS A 219 3.70 -24.71 -18.84
CA LYS A 219 4.91 -25.44 -19.26
C LYS A 219 5.24 -26.62 -18.34
N THR A 220 5.05 -26.47 -17.06
CA THR A 220 5.35 -27.53 -16.06
C THR A 220 4.21 -28.51 -15.87
N GLY A 221 2.98 -28.16 -16.26
CA GLY A 221 1.77 -28.92 -15.98
C GLY A 221 1.35 -28.89 -14.49
N ASP A 222 2.09 -28.18 -13.62
CA ASP A 222 1.76 -28.08 -12.19
C ASP A 222 0.72 -26.98 -11.94
N THR A 223 -0.55 -27.39 -11.92
CA THR A 223 -1.68 -26.49 -11.64
C THR A 223 -2.07 -26.44 -10.16
N SER A 224 -1.28 -27.02 -9.26
CA SER A 224 -1.63 -27.18 -7.84
C SER A 224 -2.00 -25.84 -7.15
N HIS A 225 -1.26 -24.79 -7.42
CA HIS A 225 -1.52 -23.45 -6.87
C HIS A 225 -2.79 -22.79 -7.46
N LEU A 226 -3.15 -23.08 -8.73
CA LEU A 226 -4.40 -22.63 -9.36
C LEU A 226 -5.59 -23.39 -8.77
N ARG A 227 -5.44 -24.67 -8.53
CA ARG A 227 -6.45 -25.51 -7.89
C ARG A 227 -6.83 -24.96 -6.51
N VAL A 228 -5.88 -24.51 -5.71
CA VAL A 228 -6.14 -23.85 -4.42
C VAL A 228 -6.99 -22.57 -4.59
N GLN A 229 -6.79 -21.81 -5.67
CA GLN A 229 -7.66 -20.66 -5.97
C GLN A 229 -9.08 -21.12 -6.28
N GLY A 230 -9.23 -22.21 -7.02
CA GLY A 230 -10.51 -22.88 -7.27
C GLY A 230 -11.20 -23.28 -5.96
N TYR A 231 -10.50 -23.99 -5.10
CA TYR A 231 -11.01 -24.42 -3.80
C TYR A 231 -11.51 -23.25 -2.95
N ARG A 232 -10.74 -22.18 -2.90
CA ARG A 232 -11.14 -20.96 -2.17
C ARG A 232 -12.42 -20.35 -2.71
N ALA A 233 -12.58 -20.28 -4.02
CA ALA A 233 -13.78 -19.74 -4.63
C ALA A 233 -14.99 -20.64 -4.42
N VAL A 234 -14.81 -21.96 -4.45
CA VAL A 234 -15.88 -22.92 -4.13
C VAL A 234 -16.32 -22.76 -2.68
N VAL A 235 -15.40 -22.66 -1.73
CA VAL A 235 -15.73 -22.38 -0.32
C VAL A 235 -16.54 -21.09 -0.18
N GLU A 236 -16.11 -19.98 -0.81
CA GLU A 236 -16.87 -18.73 -0.75
C GLU A 236 -18.26 -18.86 -1.37
N LEU A 237 -18.39 -19.57 -2.49
CA LEU A 237 -19.68 -19.82 -3.13
C LEU A 237 -20.63 -20.60 -2.22
N LEU A 238 -20.13 -21.63 -1.55
CA LEU A 238 -20.91 -22.45 -0.63
C LEU A 238 -21.32 -21.66 0.62
N LEU A 239 -20.42 -20.90 1.17
CA LEU A 239 -20.71 -20.01 2.31
C LEU A 239 -21.72 -18.93 1.94
N GLU A 240 -21.64 -18.37 0.75
CA GLU A 240 -22.61 -17.38 0.27
C GLU A 240 -24.01 -17.99 0.13
N LYS A 241 -24.11 -19.21 -0.42
CA LYS A 241 -25.39 -19.95 -0.47
C LYS A 241 -25.95 -20.21 0.93
N ARG A 242 -25.11 -20.66 1.88
CA ARG A 242 -25.54 -20.84 3.28
C ARG A 242 -25.99 -19.53 3.93
N ARG A 243 -25.33 -18.42 3.65
CA ARG A 243 -25.73 -17.09 4.13
C ARG A 243 -27.07 -16.65 3.54
N SER A 244 -27.26 -16.82 2.22
CA SER A 244 -28.49 -16.43 1.53
C SER A 244 -29.72 -17.16 2.05
N ILE A 245 -29.57 -18.43 2.42
CA ILE A 245 -30.67 -19.22 3.04
C ILE A 245 -31.04 -18.64 4.41
N ARG A 246 -30.07 -18.09 5.15
CA ARG A 246 -30.25 -17.54 6.50
C ARG A 246 -30.73 -16.11 6.55
N THR A 247 -30.40 -15.27 5.57
CA THR A 247 -30.86 -13.87 5.52
C THR A 247 -32.38 -13.75 5.38
N ASN A 248 -33.06 -14.82 5.04
CA ASN A 248 -34.52 -14.92 5.18
C ASN A 248 -34.97 -15.06 6.66
N GLN A 249 -34.05 -15.21 7.61
CA GLN A 249 -34.23 -15.21 9.04
C GLN A 249 -33.46 -13.99 9.59
N SER A 250 -34.12 -12.96 9.91
CA SER A 250 -33.82 -11.61 10.46
C SER A 250 -32.49 -11.30 11.20
N ASP A 251 -31.46 -12.11 11.17
CA ASP A 251 -30.19 -11.87 11.84
C ASP A 251 -29.06 -11.48 10.85
N PRO A 252 -28.31 -10.38 11.13
CA PRO A 252 -27.18 -10.01 10.30
C PRO A 252 -26.04 -11.04 10.43
N VAL A 253 -25.78 -11.79 9.37
CA VAL A 253 -24.70 -12.79 9.35
C VAL A 253 -23.35 -12.08 9.18
N PRO A 254 -22.37 -12.25 10.08
CA PRO A 254 -21.06 -11.64 9.98
C PRO A 254 -20.30 -12.10 8.73
N ALA A 255 -19.74 -11.17 8.00
CA ALA A 255 -19.05 -11.43 6.74
C ALA A 255 -17.56 -11.77 6.96
N VAL A 256 -17.24 -12.86 7.65
CA VAL A 256 -15.87 -13.39 7.63
C VAL A 256 -15.63 -14.04 6.28
N ARG A 257 -14.59 -13.62 5.57
CA ARG A 257 -14.26 -14.13 4.23
C ARG A 257 -13.07 -15.07 4.25
N ALA A 258 -13.12 -16.13 3.46
CA ALA A 258 -12.06 -17.11 3.29
C ALA A 258 -10.72 -16.49 2.84
N VAL A 259 -10.77 -15.38 2.13
CA VAL A 259 -9.57 -14.64 1.65
C VAL A 259 -8.62 -14.22 2.78
N ARG A 260 -9.13 -14.04 4.00
CA ARG A 260 -8.31 -13.64 5.17
C ARG A 260 -7.61 -14.79 5.89
N CYS A 261 -7.97 -16.02 5.55
CA CYS A 261 -7.44 -17.22 6.23
C CYS A 261 -6.52 -18.01 5.29
N ALA A 262 -5.22 -17.80 5.41
CA ALA A 262 -4.26 -18.57 4.62
C ALA A 262 -4.11 -20.00 5.16
N VAL A 263 -4.14 -21.01 4.28
CA VAL A 263 -3.86 -22.41 4.63
C VAL A 263 -2.43 -22.72 4.18
N LYS A 264 -1.57 -23.13 5.11
CA LYS A 264 -0.19 -23.54 4.79
C LYS A 264 -0.20 -24.88 4.04
N ASN A 265 0.71 -25.03 3.08
CA ASN A 265 0.86 -26.25 2.27
C ASN A 265 -0.43 -26.67 1.51
N ALA A 266 -1.28 -25.71 1.18
CA ALA A 266 -2.57 -25.96 0.52
C ALA A 266 -2.42 -26.67 -0.84
N ASN A 267 -1.30 -26.48 -1.55
CA ASN A 267 -1.05 -27.06 -2.86
C ASN A 267 -1.01 -28.59 -2.88
N SER A 268 -0.73 -29.23 -1.73
CA SER A 268 -0.67 -30.68 -1.59
C SER A 268 -1.97 -31.29 -0.99
N MET A 269 -2.99 -30.49 -0.75
CA MET A 269 -4.24 -30.93 -0.11
C MET A 269 -5.34 -31.18 -1.13
N ASP A 270 -6.24 -32.11 -0.79
CA ASP A 270 -7.55 -32.23 -1.42
C ASP A 270 -8.51 -31.14 -0.90
N PHE A 271 -9.70 -31.07 -1.51
CA PHE A 271 -10.69 -30.06 -1.15
C PHE A 271 -11.21 -30.22 0.28
N ASP A 272 -11.46 -31.45 0.72
CA ASP A 272 -12.05 -31.72 2.03
C ASP A 272 -11.10 -31.32 3.16
N THR A 273 -9.83 -31.70 3.04
CA THR A 273 -8.77 -31.28 3.98
C THR A 273 -8.61 -29.76 3.98
N TYR A 274 -8.51 -29.15 2.79
CA TYR A 274 -8.37 -27.70 2.65
C TYR A 274 -9.55 -26.95 3.25
N SER A 275 -10.77 -27.31 2.88
CA SER A 275 -11.99 -26.63 3.33
C SER A 275 -12.19 -26.78 4.84
N SER A 276 -11.93 -27.95 5.42
CA SER A 276 -12.03 -28.20 6.86
C SER A 276 -11.07 -27.30 7.65
N ILE A 277 -9.82 -27.18 7.23
CA ILE A 277 -8.85 -26.28 7.87
C ILE A 277 -9.28 -24.82 7.75
N LEU A 278 -9.76 -24.43 6.57
CA LEU A 278 -10.20 -23.06 6.30
C LEU A 278 -11.40 -22.69 7.15
N LEU A 279 -12.44 -23.53 7.16
CA LEU A 279 -13.67 -23.32 7.93
C LEU A 279 -13.38 -23.22 9.43
N ASN A 280 -12.51 -24.09 9.98
CA ASN A 280 -12.12 -24.02 11.38
C ASN A 280 -11.41 -22.70 11.72
N ARG A 281 -10.53 -22.19 10.84
CA ARG A 281 -9.90 -20.88 11.04
C ARG A 281 -10.90 -19.74 10.97
N MET A 282 -11.85 -19.80 10.06
CA MET A 282 -12.92 -18.80 9.93
C MET A 282 -13.80 -18.79 11.18
N ARG A 283 -14.14 -19.96 11.71
CA ARG A 283 -14.87 -20.12 12.98
C ARG A 283 -14.13 -19.46 14.14
N THR A 284 -12.83 -19.74 14.28
CA THR A 284 -12.00 -19.14 15.35
C THR A 284 -11.99 -17.61 15.26
N VAL A 285 -11.84 -17.06 14.04
CA VAL A 285 -11.85 -15.60 13.84
C VAL A 285 -13.22 -15.01 14.19
N GLN A 286 -14.30 -15.69 13.83
CA GLN A 286 -15.65 -15.21 14.14
C GLN A 286 -15.95 -15.27 15.66
N GLN A 287 -15.54 -16.32 16.35
CA GLN A 287 -15.71 -16.45 17.80
C GLN A 287 -14.96 -15.36 18.58
N SER A 288 -13.76 -14.96 18.11
CA SER A 288 -13.03 -13.84 18.70
C SER A 288 -13.77 -12.49 18.59
N ASP A 289 -14.71 -12.40 17.64
CA ASP A 289 -15.55 -11.22 17.41
C ASP A 289 -16.91 -11.29 18.16
N GLY A 290 -17.13 -12.34 18.97
CA GLY A 290 -18.32 -12.50 19.81
C GLY A 290 -19.58 -12.98 19.07
N ALA A 291 -19.46 -13.39 17.81
CA ALA A 291 -20.59 -13.86 17.03
C ALA A 291 -20.77 -15.39 17.11
N THR A 292 -22.02 -15.85 17.15
CA THR A 292 -22.36 -17.29 17.15
C THR A 292 -22.24 -17.88 15.76
N ASP A 293 -21.68 -19.09 15.64
CA ASP A 293 -21.42 -19.75 14.35
C ASP A 293 -22.71 -20.32 13.71
N GLN A 294 -23.69 -20.75 14.49
CA GLN A 294 -24.95 -21.38 14.03
C GLN A 294 -24.78 -22.41 12.90
N GLY A 295 -23.63 -23.13 12.80
CA GLY A 295 -23.35 -24.14 11.78
C GLY A 295 -22.97 -23.57 10.38
N LEU A 296 -22.65 -22.28 10.25
CA LEU A 296 -22.20 -21.68 8.98
C LEU A 296 -20.89 -22.33 8.49
N PHE A 297 -20.02 -22.66 9.44
CA PHE A 297 -18.69 -23.24 9.18
C PHE A 297 -18.63 -24.75 9.42
N ASP A 298 -19.76 -25.43 9.39
CA ASP A 298 -19.76 -26.88 9.41
C ASP A 298 -19.18 -27.45 8.10
N PRO A 299 -18.61 -28.68 8.11
CA PRO A 299 -18.13 -29.33 6.88
C PRO A 299 -19.17 -29.30 5.77
N PHE A 300 -18.72 -29.12 4.54
CA PHE A 300 -19.64 -29.14 3.40
C PHE A 300 -20.10 -30.55 3.10
N ARG A 301 -21.37 -30.66 2.74
CA ARG A 301 -21.96 -31.95 2.34
C ARG A 301 -21.79 -32.16 0.83
N PRO A 302 -21.74 -33.43 0.36
CA PRO A 302 -21.62 -33.72 -1.06
C PRO A 302 -22.76 -33.13 -1.92
N ASP A 303 -24.00 -33.11 -1.40
CA ASP A 303 -25.15 -32.52 -2.10
C ASP A 303 -25.02 -30.98 -2.25
N GLU A 304 -24.41 -30.29 -1.30
CA GLU A 304 -24.11 -28.84 -1.40
C GLU A 304 -23.09 -28.57 -2.52
N LEU A 305 -22.06 -29.42 -2.62
CA LEU A 305 -21.03 -29.32 -3.66
C LEU A 305 -21.59 -29.56 -5.04
N GLU A 306 -22.38 -30.66 -5.22
CA GLU A 306 -23.02 -30.98 -6.48
C GLU A 306 -23.98 -29.88 -6.94
N ALA A 307 -24.76 -29.31 -6.03
CA ALA A 307 -25.65 -28.19 -6.30
C ALA A 307 -24.90 -26.89 -6.63
N ALA A 308 -23.68 -26.73 -6.11
CA ALA A 308 -22.85 -25.52 -6.37
C ALA A 308 -22.10 -25.60 -7.70
N LEU A 309 -21.68 -26.80 -8.13
CA LEU A 309 -20.83 -27.05 -9.29
C LEU A 309 -21.49 -28.06 -10.28
N PRO A 310 -22.66 -27.77 -10.82
CA PRO A 310 -23.42 -28.78 -11.58
C PRO A 310 -22.76 -29.20 -12.91
N LYS A 311 -21.73 -28.49 -13.37
CA LYS A 311 -21.07 -28.70 -14.68
C LYS A 311 -19.55 -28.63 -14.66
N ILE A 312 -18.94 -28.47 -13.48
CA ILE A 312 -17.50 -28.25 -13.35
C ILE A 312 -16.97 -29.15 -12.24
N SER A 313 -15.93 -29.92 -12.51
CA SER A 313 -15.24 -30.67 -11.46
C SER A 313 -14.49 -29.73 -10.49
N LEU A 314 -14.28 -30.20 -9.26
CA LEU A 314 -13.47 -29.44 -8.28
C LEU A 314 -12.06 -29.14 -8.79
N ASP A 315 -11.45 -30.07 -9.53
CA ASP A 315 -10.13 -29.94 -10.09
C ASP A 315 -10.05 -28.90 -11.23
N GLU A 316 -11.17 -28.59 -11.85
CA GLU A 316 -11.29 -27.60 -12.93
C GLU A 316 -11.90 -26.27 -12.47
N ALA A 317 -12.34 -26.17 -11.22
CA ALA A 317 -13.01 -24.98 -10.67
C ALA A 317 -12.13 -23.71 -10.72
N TRP A 318 -10.82 -23.84 -10.88
CA TRP A 318 -9.92 -22.73 -11.07
C TRP A 318 -10.01 -22.08 -12.46
N TYR A 319 -10.45 -22.80 -13.48
CA TYR A 319 -10.46 -22.34 -14.87
C TYR A 319 -11.26 -21.04 -15.10
N PRO A 320 -12.55 -20.98 -14.69
CA PRO A 320 -13.32 -19.74 -14.83
C PRO A 320 -12.75 -18.58 -13.99
N ILE A 321 -12.10 -18.90 -12.87
CA ILE A 321 -11.49 -17.90 -11.98
C ILE A 321 -10.29 -17.26 -12.65
N VAL A 322 -9.40 -18.08 -13.21
CA VAL A 322 -8.21 -17.57 -13.94
C VAL A 322 -8.64 -16.74 -15.14
N ARG A 323 -9.63 -17.20 -15.92
CA ARG A 323 -10.16 -16.43 -17.06
C ARG A 323 -10.69 -15.06 -16.61
N TYR A 324 -11.51 -15.03 -15.57
CA TYR A 324 -12.04 -13.79 -15.04
C TYR A 324 -10.93 -12.88 -14.51
N HIS A 325 -9.95 -13.45 -13.80
CA HIS A 325 -8.82 -12.69 -13.25
C HIS A 325 -7.95 -12.07 -14.34
N VAL A 326 -7.64 -12.83 -15.41
CA VAL A 326 -6.90 -12.29 -16.57
C VAL A 326 -7.65 -11.13 -17.21
N LEU A 327 -8.96 -11.27 -17.46
CA LEU A 327 -9.78 -10.19 -18.02
C LEU A 327 -9.78 -8.94 -17.13
N ARG A 328 -9.88 -9.13 -15.81
CA ARG A 328 -9.74 -8.01 -14.86
C ARG A 328 -8.38 -7.33 -14.97
N LEU A 329 -7.32 -8.13 -15.02
CA LEU A 329 -5.95 -7.61 -15.11
C LEU A 329 -5.69 -6.81 -16.39
N MET A 330 -6.36 -7.13 -17.49
CA MET A 330 -6.24 -6.35 -18.74
C MET A 330 -6.70 -4.90 -18.57
N LEU A 331 -7.59 -4.62 -17.63
CA LEU A 331 -8.07 -3.26 -17.31
C LEU A 331 -7.20 -2.54 -16.28
N THR A 332 -6.31 -3.25 -15.61
CA THR A 332 -5.45 -2.73 -14.54
C THR A 332 -4.65 -1.48 -14.94
N PRO A 333 -3.94 -1.46 -16.08
CA PRO A 333 -3.16 -0.29 -16.46
C PRO A 333 -4.02 0.96 -16.67
N ALA A 334 -5.24 0.79 -17.21
CA ALA A 334 -6.16 1.89 -17.42
C ALA A 334 -6.65 2.48 -16.08
N VAL A 335 -7.02 1.62 -15.12
CA VAL A 335 -7.47 2.06 -13.79
C VAL A 335 -6.34 2.72 -13.01
N GLU A 336 -5.13 2.14 -13.01
CA GLU A 336 -3.97 2.76 -12.36
C GLU A 336 -3.64 4.11 -12.97
N THR A 337 -3.61 4.19 -14.31
CA THR A 337 -3.36 5.44 -15.03
C THR A 337 -4.40 6.50 -14.66
N LEU A 338 -5.67 6.13 -14.58
CA LEU A 338 -6.74 7.06 -14.19
C LEU A 338 -6.52 7.64 -12.78
N VAL A 339 -6.16 6.80 -11.81
CA VAL A 339 -5.86 7.24 -10.43
C VAL A 339 -4.62 8.14 -10.38
N LEU A 340 -3.59 7.83 -11.17
CA LEU A 340 -2.37 8.64 -11.23
C LEU A 340 -2.60 9.98 -11.95
N LEU A 341 -3.38 9.98 -13.03
CA LEU A 341 -3.77 11.20 -13.75
C LEU A 341 -4.63 12.12 -12.89
N ASP A 342 -5.54 11.58 -12.09
CA ASP A 342 -6.31 12.36 -11.13
C ASP A 342 -5.41 13.18 -10.20
N ARG A 343 -4.40 12.54 -9.63
CA ARG A 343 -3.42 13.19 -8.75
C ARG A 343 -2.61 14.26 -9.47
N LEU A 344 -2.19 13.95 -10.71
CA LEU A 344 -1.44 14.88 -11.55
C LEU A 344 -2.30 16.11 -11.91
N LEU A 345 -3.53 15.90 -12.33
CA LEU A 345 -4.48 16.96 -12.67
C LEU A 345 -4.77 17.86 -11.47
N TRP A 346 -5.03 17.23 -10.30
CA TRP A 346 -5.27 17.97 -9.07
C TRP A 346 -4.09 18.88 -8.67
N LEU A 347 -2.84 18.41 -8.81
CA LEU A 347 -1.66 19.24 -8.57
C LEU A 347 -1.53 20.37 -9.58
N ARG A 348 -1.83 20.12 -10.87
CA ARG A 348 -1.83 21.15 -11.92
C ARG A 348 -2.91 22.21 -11.71
N GLU A 349 -4.12 21.80 -11.30
CA GLU A 349 -5.20 22.71 -10.93
C GLU A 349 -4.80 23.66 -9.79
N LYS A 350 -3.86 23.23 -8.93
CA LYS A 350 -3.26 24.05 -7.87
C LYS A 350 -2.00 24.84 -8.29
N GLY A 351 -1.61 24.77 -9.57
CA GLY A 351 -0.51 25.53 -10.13
C GLY A 351 0.87 24.91 -9.99
N TYR A 352 0.98 23.65 -9.54
CA TYR A 352 2.28 22.97 -9.39
C TYR A 352 2.77 22.36 -10.70
N VAL A 353 4.09 22.33 -10.86
CA VAL A 353 4.76 21.59 -11.96
C VAL A 353 4.87 20.13 -11.53
N CYS A 354 4.29 19.22 -12.30
CA CYS A 354 4.25 17.81 -11.93
C CYS A 354 4.33 16.86 -13.13
N CYS A 355 4.84 15.65 -12.88
CA CYS A 355 4.96 14.59 -13.86
C CYS A 355 4.83 13.20 -13.21
N LEU A 356 4.64 12.18 -14.04
CA LEU A 356 4.73 10.78 -13.66
C LEU A 356 6.11 10.25 -14.07
N VAL A 357 6.80 9.61 -13.13
CA VAL A 357 8.14 9.07 -13.32
C VAL A 357 8.16 7.60 -12.98
N ARG A 358 8.66 6.78 -13.91
CA ARG A 358 8.93 5.36 -13.61
C ARG A 358 10.26 5.28 -12.85
N LEU A 359 10.22 4.82 -11.60
CA LEU A 359 11.39 4.74 -10.73
C LEU A 359 12.18 3.42 -10.91
N PHE A 360 11.50 2.33 -11.16
CA PHE A 360 12.13 1.00 -11.29
C PHE A 360 11.34 0.10 -12.24
N ASP A 361 11.89 -1.06 -12.54
CA ASP A 361 11.25 -2.06 -13.39
C ASP A 361 10.00 -2.64 -12.69
N TYR A 362 8.95 -2.90 -13.45
CA TYR A 362 7.73 -3.53 -12.98
C TYR A 362 7.95 -4.96 -12.43
N VAL A 363 9.00 -5.65 -12.88
CA VAL A 363 9.40 -6.97 -12.37
C VAL A 363 9.84 -6.86 -10.90
N VAL A 364 10.49 -5.77 -10.52
CA VAL A 364 10.90 -5.48 -9.14
C VAL A 364 9.68 -5.13 -8.29
N SER A 365 8.82 -4.26 -8.81
CA SER A 365 7.57 -3.89 -8.15
C SER A 365 6.51 -3.43 -9.16
N PRO A 366 5.28 -3.94 -9.08
CA PRO A 366 4.17 -3.45 -9.90
C PRO A 366 3.80 -1.99 -9.59
N ARG A 367 4.20 -1.46 -8.42
CA ARG A 367 4.01 -0.06 -8.00
C ARG A 367 5.32 0.69 -8.24
N ASN A 368 5.59 1.05 -9.49
CA ASN A 368 6.85 1.63 -9.93
C ASN A 368 6.73 3.06 -10.47
N ILE A 369 5.52 3.64 -10.44
CA ILE A 369 5.27 4.99 -10.95
C ILE A 369 5.10 5.94 -9.78
N ALA A 370 5.96 6.96 -9.74
CA ALA A 370 5.87 8.07 -8.80
C ALA A 370 5.12 9.26 -9.41
N VAL A 371 4.31 9.91 -8.60
CA VAL A 371 3.87 11.28 -8.82
C VAL A 371 4.95 12.18 -8.25
N VAL A 372 5.57 12.99 -9.10
CA VAL A 372 6.60 13.97 -8.73
C VAL A 372 6.05 15.36 -8.98
N ALA A 373 6.16 16.24 -7.99
CA ALA A 373 5.79 17.64 -8.16
C ALA A 373 6.80 18.56 -7.47
N THR A 374 6.90 19.78 -7.99
CA THR A 374 7.75 20.85 -7.46
C THR A 374 6.98 22.17 -7.44
N GLN A 375 7.42 23.08 -6.58
CA GLN A 375 6.94 24.47 -6.64
C GLN A 375 7.35 25.11 -7.99
N PRO A 376 6.50 25.98 -8.57
CA PRO A 376 6.79 26.62 -9.86
C PRO A 376 8.09 27.40 -9.87
N SER A 377 8.48 27.97 -8.74
CA SER A 377 9.71 28.76 -8.57
C SER A 377 11.01 27.96 -8.73
N LEU A 378 10.94 26.62 -8.77
CA LEU A 378 12.12 25.74 -8.90
C LEU A 378 12.31 25.19 -10.33
N VAL A 379 11.49 25.60 -11.26
CA VAL A 379 11.59 25.16 -12.67
C VAL A 379 12.11 26.32 -13.49
N TYR A 380 13.33 26.20 -13.97
CA TYR A 380 13.96 27.10 -14.92
C TYR A 380 13.82 26.62 -16.36
#